data_6546bd126593226d466b2f70bec45db4
#
_entry.id   6546bd126593226d466b2f70bec45db4
#
_cell.length_a   1.000
_cell.length_b   1.000
_cell.length_c   1.000
_cell.angle_alpha   90.00
_cell.angle_beta   90.00
_cell.angle_gamma   90.00
#
_symmetry.space_group_name_H-M   'P 1'
#
loop_
_entity.id
_entity.type
_entity.pdbx_description
1 polymer ?
#
loop_
_entity_poly.entity_id
_entity_poly.type
_entity_poly.pdbx_seq_one_letter_code
_entity_poly.pdbx_strand_id
1 'polypeptide(L)'
;LQDLVLVKPVKVPFWLEQALGIVPFLFLGAGLAFAATGTGFLICRYDPIVPIFRLNGSALLIAFAVLTVLIGTFIGRPYCRFLCPFGALLKLTALVSKWRVRVTPDTCTQCKLCENSCPYGAMREPSTGVAEPRLLNQERRTLTWMFLFLPLLVAGGGWFGSNLSVPVSKLSPTVVLAERLINEQTAAANYGVMTPEALSLQRAERDPEALLKSAIHMRAQFRLACIIFGGWVGLVIGIKLIRLSIRTRRTDFEPDRGACFACARCFRSCPQDLVRIGQTPASELPLSRPA
;
A
#
# COMPACT_ATOMS: atom_id res chain seq x y z
N LEU A 1 10.13 10.21 -17.42
CA LEU A 1 9.62 9.34 -18.50
C LEU A 1 8.28 9.84 -19.04
N GLN A 2 7.24 10.07 -18.24
CA GLN A 2 5.95 10.59 -18.72
C GLN A 2 6.05 11.92 -19.49
N ASP A 3 6.89 12.83 -19.02
CA ASP A 3 7.09 14.13 -19.70
C ASP A 3 7.90 14.00 -21.00
N LEU A 4 8.65 12.92 -21.16
CA LEU A 4 9.43 12.61 -22.36
C LEU A 4 8.57 11.94 -23.45
N VAL A 5 7.62 11.11 -23.07
CA VAL A 5 6.85 10.27 -24.02
C VAL A 5 5.57 10.97 -24.50
N LEU A 6 5.20 12.15 -23.93
CA LEU A 6 4.03 12.98 -24.29
C LEU A 6 2.69 12.20 -24.35
N VAL A 7 2.61 11.02 -23.75
CA VAL A 7 1.39 10.22 -23.67
C VAL A 7 0.51 10.76 -22.54
N LYS A 8 -0.77 10.99 -22.84
CA LYS A 8 -1.75 11.35 -21.80
C LYS A 8 -1.85 10.19 -20.79
N PRO A 9 -1.67 10.43 -19.49
CA PRO A 9 -1.76 9.38 -18.49
C PRO A 9 -3.14 8.74 -18.48
N VAL A 10 -3.16 7.42 -18.43
CA VAL A 10 -4.39 6.64 -18.36
C VAL A 10 -4.99 6.79 -16.97
N LYS A 11 -6.26 7.17 -16.88
CA LYS A 11 -6.98 7.22 -15.61
C LYS A 11 -7.28 5.80 -15.15
N VAL A 12 -6.76 5.42 -13.99
CA VAL A 12 -7.03 4.12 -13.38
C VAL A 12 -8.50 4.09 -12.91
N PRO A 13 -9.28 3.04 -13.23
CA PRO A 13 -10.66 2.94 -12.79
C PRO A 13 -10.74 2.94 -11.25
N PHE A 14 -11.79 3.56 -10.71
CA PHE A 14 -11.95 3.82 -9.27
C PHE A 14 -11.84 2.55 -8.42
N TRP A 15 -12.44 1.44 -8.84
CA TRP A 15 -12.41 0.18 -8.09
C TRP A 15 -10.98 -0.38 -7.98
N LEU A 16 -10.19 -0.30 -9.06
CA LEU A 16 -8.80 -0.77 -9.10
C LEU A 16 -7.90 0.14 -8.24
N GLU A 17 -8.11 1.45 -8.31
CA GLU A 17 -7.41 2.41 -7.44
C GLU A 17 -7.68 2.13 -5.97
N GLN A 18 -8.93 1.81 -5.63
CA GLN A 18 -9.29 1.48 -4.26
C GLN A 18 -8.68 0.15 -3.80
N ALA A 19 -8.69 -0.87 -4.64
CA ALA A 19 -8.11 -2.17 -4.33
C ALA A 19 -6.58 -2.09 -4.17
N LEU A 20 -5.87 -1.56 -5.18
CA LEU A 20 -4.42 -1.42 -5.15
C LEU A 20 -3.93 -0.43 -4.09
N GLY A 21 -4.77 0.55 -3.72
CA GLY A 21 -4.44 1.52 -2.68
C GLY A 21 -4.26 0.94 -1.28
N ILE A 22 -4.66 -0.33 -1.04
CA ILE A 22 -4.43 -1.04 0.23
C ILE A 22 -3.00 -1.58 0.29
N VAL A 23 -2.45 -2.01 -0.84
CA VAL A 23 -1.17 -2.72 -0.93
C VAL A 23 0.00 -2.00 -0.24
N PRO A 24 0.23 -0.68 -0.42
CA PRO A 24 1.31 0.03 0.28
C PRO A 24 1.20 -0.06 1.81
N PHE A 25 -0.03 -0.06 2.35
CA PHE A 25 -0.25 -0.20 3.79
C PHE A 25 0.04 -1.62 4.28
N LEU A 26 -0.24 -2.65 3.46
CA LEU A 26 0.14 -4.02 3.75
C LEU A 26 1.67 -4.17 3.79
N PHE A 27 2.38 -3.63 2.81
CA PHE A 27 3.84 -3.62 2.79
C PHE A 27 4.44 -2.86 3.98
N LEU A 28 3.85 -1.73 4.36
CA LEU A 28 4.28 -0.98 5.54
C LEU A 28 4.11 -1.80 6.81
N GLY A 29 2.94 -2.41 7.01
CA GLY A 29 2.66 -3.25 8.18
C GLY A 29 3.56 -4.50 8.23
N ALA A 30 3.76 -5.17 7.11
CA ALA A 30 4.68 -6.28 7.01
C ALA A 30 6.11 -5.85 7.36
N GLY A 31 6.59 -4.73 6.78
CA GLY A 31 7.92 -4.20 7.08
C GLY A 31 8.14 -3.92 8.56
N LEU A 32 7.19 -3.28 9.20
CA LEU A 32 7.25 -2.97 10.63
C LEU A 32 7.18 -4.24 11.49
N ALA A 33 6.26 -5.17 11.20
CA ALA A 33 6.09 -6.39 11.98
C ALA A 33 7.32 -7.29 11.91
N PHE A 34 7.88 -7.52 10.71
CA PHE A 34 9.06 -8.35 10.53
C PHE A 34 10.34 -7.68 11.00
N ALA A 35 10.47 -6.35 10.89
CA ALA A 35 11.60 -5.62 11.45
C ALA A 35 11.60 -5.64 12.99
N ALA A 36 10.44 -5.42 13.61
CA ALA A 36 10.30 -5.41 15.07
C ALA A 36 10.58 -6.78 15.71
N THR A 37 10.32 -7.86 14.97
CA THR A 37 10.57 -9.24 15.45
C THR A 37 11.97 -9.76 15.10
N GLY A 38 12.84 -8.94 14.51
CA GLY A 38 14.21 -9.33 14.17
C GLY A 38 14.35 -10.38 13.06
N THR A 39 13.27 -10.66 12.33
CA THR A 39 13.25 -11.68 11.26
C THR A 39 13.87 -11.19 9.95
N GLY A 40 14.35 -9.95 9.91
CA GLY A 40 15.05 -9.35 8.78
C GLY A 40 14.18 -8.53 7.83
N PHE A 41 14.82 -7.78 6.96
CA PHE A 41 14.16 -6.91 5.98
C PHE A 41 13.76 -7.70 4.71
N LEU A 42 12.83 -8.63 4.85
CA LEU A 42 12.32 -9.43 3.72
C LEU A 42 11.82 -8.55 2.57
N ILE A 43 11.23 -7.40 2.88
CA ILE A 43 10.67 -6.49 1.87
C ILE A 43 11.75 -5.94 0.94
N CYS A 44 12.92 -5.58 1.46
CA CYS A 44 14.02 -5.06 0.63
C CYS A 44 14.56 -6.12 -0.37
N ARG A 45 14.38 -7.41 -0.06
CA ARG A 45 14.81 -8.50 -0.95
C ARG A 45 13.89 -8.66 -2.17
N TYR A 46 12.62 -8.27 -2.02
CA TYR A 46 11.59 -8.41 -3.07
C TYR A 46 11.17 -7.07 -3.69
N ASP A 47 11.82 -5.96 -3.28
CA ASP A 47 11.53 -4.64 -3.84
C ASP A 47 12.04 -4.56 -5.29
N PRO A 48 11.15 -4.31 -6.27
CA PRO A 48 11.52 -4.27 -7.69
C PRO A 48 12.43 -3.09 -8.07
N ILE A 49 12.50 -2.05 -7.25
CA ILE A 49 13.32 -0.87 -7.54
C ILE A 49 14.79 -1.11 -7.18
N VAL A 50 15.06 -1.90 -6.15
CA VAL A 50 16.43 -2.18 -5.70
C VAL A 50 17.32 -2.78 -6.81
N PRO A 51 16.87 -3.78 -7.61
CA PRO A 51 17.66 -4.34 -8.71
C PRO A 51 18.01 -3.34 -9.80
N ILE A 52 17.15 -2.33 -10.06
CA ILE A 52 17.41 -1.29 -11.07
C ILE A 52 18.64 -0.47 -10.67
N PHE A 53 18.74 -0.07 -9.40
CA PHE A 53 19.83 0.76 -8.90
C PHE A 53 21.12 -0.02 -8.62
N ARG A 54 20.98 -1.30 -8.21
CA ARG A 54 22.12 -2.16 -7.91
C ARG A 54 22.66 -2.92 -9.12
N LEU A 55 21.92 -2.93 -10.24
CA LEU A 55 22.22 -3.71 -11.45
C LEU A 55 22.49 -5.21 -11.13
N ASN A 56 21.89 -5.70 -10.05
CA ASN A 56 22.06 -7.06 -9.57
C ASN A 56 20.73 -7.56 -8.98
N GLY A 57 20.32 -8.75 -9.41
CA GLY A 57 19.09 -9.38 -8.93
C GLY A 57 18.73 -10.61 -9.76
N SER A 58 17.74 -11.37 -9.32
CA SER A 58 17.21 -12.48 -10.13
C SER A 58 16.55 -11.94 -11.40
N ALA A 59 16.59 -12.71 -12.48
CA ALA A 59 15.97 -12.34 -13.77
C ALA A 59 14.49 -11.95 -13.61
N LEU A 60 13.76 -12.63 -12.72
CA LEU A 60 12.36 -12.34 -12.42
C LEU A 60 12.18 -10.96 -11.78
N LEU A 61 13.04 -10.57 -10.85
CA LEU A 61 12.99 -9.26 -10.20
C LEU A 61 13.32 -8.13 -11.19
N ILE A 62 14.30 -8.35 -12.05
CA ILE A 62 14.67 -7.41 -13.11
C ILE A 62 13.51 -7.26 -14.11
N ALA A 63 12.87 -8.35 -14.51
CA ALA A 63 11.71 -8.32 -15.40
C ALA A 63 10.54 -7.55 -14.76
N PHE A 64 10.27 -7.77 -13.46
CA PHE A 64 9.24 -7.05 -12.72
C PHE A 64 9.58 -5.55 -12.57
N ALA A 65 10.83 -5.23 -12.37
CA ALA A 65 11.33 -3.87 -12.32
C ALA A 65 11.13 -3.14 -13.66
N VAL A 66 11.53 -3.76 -14.77
CA VAL A 66 11.34 -3.23 -16.13
C VAL A 66 9.85 -3.04 -16.42
N LEU A 67 9.02 -4.04 -16.09
CA LEU A 67 7.56 -3.95 -16.24
C LEU A 67 6.97 -2.76 -15.46
N THR A 68 7.44 -2.54 -14.24
CA THR A 68 6.99 -1.41 -13.40
C THR A 68 7.36 -0.07 -14.02
N VAL A 69 8.54 0.05 -14.62
CA VAL A 69 8.99 1.25 -15.35
C VAL A 69 8.16 1.46 -16.62
N LEU A 70 7.88 0.39 -17.38
CA LEU A 70 7.04 0.45 -18.58
C LEU A 70 5.60 0.89 -18.24
N ILE A 71 5.00 0.32 -17.21
CA ILE A 71 3.67 0.75 -16.72
C ILE A 71 3.73 2.22 -16.28
N GLY A 72 4.87 2.68 -15.75
CA GLY A 72 5.10 4.06 -15.34
C GLY A 72 5.04 5.09 -16.48
N THR A 73 5.14 4.68 -17.74
CA THR A 73 4.93 5.56 -18.90
C THR A 73 3.45 5.90 -19.10
N PHE A 74 2.55 4.97 -18.78
CA PHE A 74 1.10 5.12 -18.97
C PHE A 74 0.38 5.57 -17.70
N ILE A 75 0.81 5.11 -16.54
CA ILE A 75 0.19 5.44 -15.24
C ILE A 75 1.15 6.32 -14.43
N GLY A 76 0.63 7.41 -13.86
CA GLY A 76 1.43 8.30 -13.03
C GLY A 76 2.00 7.62 -11.78
N ARG A 77 3.31 7.39 -11.75
CA ARG A 77 4.08 6.86 -10.62
C ARG A 77 3.48 5.58 -10.00
N PRO A 78 3.30 4.48 -10.74
CA PRO A 78 2.59 3.29 -10.28
C PRO A 78 3.24 2.67 -9.03
N TYR A 79 4.57 2.64 -8.97
CA TYR A 79 5.31 2.12 -7.83
C TYR A 79 5.01 2.89 -6.53
N CYS A 80 5.20 4.21 -6.53
CA CYS A 80 4.97 5.04 -5.33
C CYS A 80 3.50 5.06 -4.92
N ARG A 81 2.58 4.87 -5.87
CA ARG A 81 1.14 4.92 -5.65
C ARG A 81 0.61 3.61 -5.07
N PHE A 82 1.09 2.45 -5.54
CA PHE A 82 0.49 1.14 -5.29
C PHE A 82 1.39 0.13 -4.60
N LEU A 83 2.71 0.32 -4.57
CA LEU A 83 3.65 -0.66 -4.01
C LEU A 83 4.49 -0.11 -2.86
N CYS A 84 4.92 1.14 -2.95
CA CYS A 84 5.90 1.70 -2.03
C CYS A 84 5.35 1.88 -0.60
N PRO A 85 5.94 1.26 0.43
CA PRO A 85 5.53 1.44 1.83
C PRO A 85 5.74 2.88 2.31
N PHE A 86 6.76 3.58 1.79
CA PHE A 86 6.98 4.99 2.07
C PHE A 86 5.82 5.85 1.54
N GLY A 87 5.24 5.48 0.39
CA GLY A 87 4.03 6.12 -0.12
C GLY A 87 2.83 5.99 0.82
N ALA A 88 2.70 4.88 1.55
CA ALA A 88 1.67 4.72 2.58
C ALA A 88 1.92 5.68 3.76
N LEU A 89 3.17 5.81 4.21
CA LEU A 89 3.54 6.73 5.28
C LEU A 89 3.24 8.18 4.90
N LEU A 90 3.58 8.59 3.67
CA LEU A 90 3.23 9.91 3.15
C LEU A 90 1.71 10.15 3.08
N LYS A 91 0.93 9.13 2.72
CA LYS A 91 -0.54 9.22 2.75
C LYS A 91 -1.08 9.42 4.17
N LEU A 92 -0.50 8.76 5.16
CA LEU A 92 -0.88 8.94 6.57
C LEU A 92 -0.55 10.35 7.07
N THR A 93 0.67 10.83 6.80
CA THR A 93 1.08 12.19 7.18
C THR A 93 0.26 13.26 6.47
N ALA A 94 -0.11 13.04 5.20
CA ALA A 94 -0.98 13.95 4.45
C ALA A 94 -2.39 14.10 5.05
N LEU A 95 -2.90 13.07 5.75
CA LEU A 95 -4.19 13.17 6.44
C LEU A 95 -4.15 14.15 7.63
N VAL A 96 -3.02 14.20 8.33
CA VAL A 96 -2.81 15.04 9.52
C VAL A 96 -2.30 16.43 9.15
N SER A 97 -1.76 16.61 7.93
CA SER A 97 -1.17 17.87 7.48
C SER A 97 -2.20 19.00 7.48
N LYS A 98 -1.81 20.12 8.10
CA LYS A 98 -2.56 21.39 8.05
C LYS A 98 -2.43 22.07 6.68
N TRP A 99 -1.25 21.96 6.05
CA TRP A 99 -0.96 22.53 4.75
C TRP A 99 -1.47 21.61 3.65
N ARG A 100 -2.38 22.11 2.83
CA ARG A 100 -3.01 21.36 1.74
C ARG A 100 -3.17 22.21 0.49
N VAL A 101 -3.08 21.56 -0.65
CA VAL A 101 -3.37 22.18 -1.94
C VAL A 101 -4.88 22.42 -2.02
N ARG A 102 -5.30 23.64 -2.29
CA ARG A 102 -6.65 24.01 -2.68
C ARG A 102 -6.55 24.66 -4.05
N VAL A 103 -7.34 24.16 -5.02
CA VAL A 103 -7.26 24.64 -6.42
C VAL A 103 -8.22 25.79 -6.66
N THR A 104 -9.34 25.83 -5.95
CA THR A 104 -10.38 26.82 -6.20
C THR A 104 -10.63 27.72 -5.01
N PRO A 105 -10.52 29.02 -5.20
CA PRO A 105 -11.26 29.99 -4.43
C PRO A 105 -12.74 29.92 -4.85
N ASP A 106 -13.60 30.53 -4.10
CA ASP A 106 -15.06 30.51 -4.04
C ASP A 106 -15.88 30.64 -5.37
N THR A 107 -15.22 30.62 -6.54
CA THR A 107 -15.84 30.88 -7.86
C THR A 107 -15.52 29.78 -8.90
N CYS A 108 -15.68 28.51 -8.53
CA CYS A 108 -15.44 27.40 -9.46
C CYS A 108 -16.48 27.34 -10.59
N THR A 109 -16.04 27.44 -11.85
CA THR A 109 -16.89 27.33 -13.04
C THR A 109 -17.13 25.90 -13.50
N GLN A 110 -16.67 24.90 -12.76
CA GLN A 110 -16.81 23.47 -13.05
C GLN A 110 -16.34 23.03 -14.45
N CYS A 111 -15.36 23.73 -15.02
CA CYS A 111 -14.86 23.51 -16.39
C CYS A 111 -14.06 22.20 -16.58
N LYS A 112 -13.80 21.41 -15.52
CA LYS A 112 -13.07 20.13 -15.54
C LYS A 112 -11.60 20.19 -16.02
N LEU A 113 -11.05 21.37 -16.30
CA LEU A 113 -9.69 21.51 -16.80
C LEU A 113 -8.63 21.03 -15.77
N CYS A 114 -8.86 21.32 -14.48
CA CYS A 114 -7.99 20.86 -13.40
C CYS A 114 -7.98 19.33 -13.25
N GLU A 115 -9.11 18.67 -13.47
CA GLU A 115 -9.22 17.21 -13.46
C GLU A 115 -8.48 16.60 -14.67
N ASN A 116 -8.67 17.15 -15.85
CA ASN A 116 -8.03 16.66 -17.08
C ASN A 116 -6.51 16.87 -17.08
N SER A 117 -6.02 17.91 -16.40
CA SER A 117 -4.58 18.19 -16.27
C SER A 117 -3.90 17.36 -15.18
N CYS A 118 -4.66 16.69 -14.31
CA CYS A 118 -4.10 15.91 -13.21
C CYS A 118 -3.65 14.51 -13.67
N PRO A 119 -2.33 14.22 -13.78
CA PRO A 119 -1.85 12.90 -14.24
C PRO A 119 -2.08 11.78 -13.22
N TYR A 120 -2.43 12.15 -11.98
CA TYR A 120 -2.60 11.19 -10.89
C TYR A 120 -4.08 10.86 -10.62
N GLY A 121 -5.04 11.52 -11.30
CA GLY A 121 -6.47 11.36 -11.02
C GLY A 121 -6.84 11.75 -9.58
N ALA A 122 -6.07 12.67 -8.98
CA ALA A 122 -6.28 13.07 -7.59
C ALA A 122 -7.43 14.09 -7.42
N MET A 123 -7.91 14.67 -8.51
CA MET A 123 -9.04 15.61 -8.46
C MET A 123 -10.34 14.84 -8.31
N ARG A 124 -11.13 15.24 -7.31
CA ARG A 124 -12.46 14.68 -7.07
C ARG A 124 -13.51 15.67 -7.53
N GLU A 125 -14.50 15.16 -8.24
CA GLU A 125 -15.65 15.95 -8.72
C GLU A 125 -16.53 16.42 -7.56
N PRO A 126 -17.22 17.58 -7.72
CA PRO A 126 -18.25 18.01 -6.78
C PRO A 126 -19.37 16.97 -6.70
N SER A 127 -19.88 16.73 -5.50
CA SER A 127 -20.99 15.82 -5.29
C SER A 127 -22.32 16.58 -5.50
N THR A 128 -22.91 16.43 -6.68
CA THR A 128 -24.25 16.96 -6.96
C THR A 128 -25.31 16.05 -6.33
N GLY A 129 -25.81 16.37 -5.16
CA GLY A 129 -26.89 15.61 -4.54
C GLY A 129 -27.44 16.28 -3.29
N VAL A 130 -28.72 16.56 -3.28
CA VAL A 130 -29.47 16.93 -2.08
C VAL A 130 -29.57 15.67 -1.20
N ALA A 131 -29.01 15.70 0.03
CA ALA A 131 -29.14 14.57 0.92
C ALA A 131 -30.56 14.54 1.48
N GLU A 132 -31.32 13.52 1.14
CA GLU A 132 -32.58 13.22 1.81
C GLU A 132 -32.32 12.81 3.27
N PRO A 133 -33.09 13.30 4.23
CA PRO A 133 -32.92 12.99 5.67
C PRO A 133 -32.99 11.48 5.99
N ARG A 134 -33.75 10.71 5.21
CA ARG A 134 -33.87 9.25 5.34
C ARG A 134 -32.55 8.52 5.06
N LEU A 135 -31.76 9.01 4.11
CA LEU A 135 -30.45 8.44 3.79
C LEU A 135 -29.43 8.67 4.91
N LEU A 136 -29.52 9.79 5.63
CA LEU A 136 -28.61 10.11 6.75
C LEU A 136 -28.73 9.12 7.91
N ASN A 137 -29.95 8.67 8.25
CA ASN A 137 -30.14 7.68 9.32
C ASN A 137 -29.63 6.30 8.91
N GLN A 138 -29.81 5.93 7.65
CA GLN A 138 -29.27 4.66 7.13
C GLN A 138 -27.74 4.69 7.07
N GLU A 139 -27.14 5.80 6.66
CA GLU A 139 -25.68 5.98 6.64
C GLU A 139 -25.09 5.92 8.05
N ARG A 140 -25.72 6.57 9.04
CA ARG A 140 -25.30 6.49 10.46
C ARG A 140 -25.35 5.05 10.98
N ARG A 141 -26.43 4.32 10.72
CA ARG A 141 -26.56 2.91 11.12
C ARG A 141 -25.49 2.03 10.48
N THR A 142 -25.22 2.22 9.20
CA THR A 142 -24.15 1.47 8.50
C THR A 142 -22.77 1.79 9.10
N LEU A 143 -22.48 3.05 9.39
CA LEU A 143 -21.23 3.45 10.03
C LEU A 143 -21.08 2.83 11.42
N THR A 144 -22.16 2.84 12.24
CA THR A 144 -22.13 2.23 13.58
C THR A 144 -21.82 0.73 13.48
N TRP A 145 -22.46 0.02 12.57
CA TRP A 145 -22.17 -1.40 12.34
C TRP A 145 -20.74 -1.64 11.86
N MET A 146 -20.21 -0.81 10.97
CA MET A 146 -18.83 -0.92 10.52
C MET A 146 -17.82 -0.68 11.64
N PHE A 147 -18.06 0.28 12.53
CA PHE A 147 -17.25 0.48 13.73
C PHE A 147 -17.30 -0.71 14.69
N LEU A 148 -18.48 -1.33 14.85
CA LEU A 148 -18.63 -2.53 15.66
C LEU A 148 -17.93 -3.75 15.07
N PHE A 149 -17.90 -3.87 13.74
CA PHE A 149 -17.19 -4.94 13.02
C PHE A 149 -15.66 -4.75 12.96
N LEU A 150 -15.17 -3.55 13.21
CA LEU A 150 -13.73 -3.26 13.15
C LEU A 150 -12.90 -4.16 14.09
N PRO A 151 -13.22 -4.26 15.41
CA PRO A 151 -12.47 -5.13 16.31
C PRO A 151 -12.58 -6.60 15.92
N LEU A 152 -13.71 -7.04 15.35
CA LEU A 152 -13.87 -8.40 14.84
C LEU A 152 -12.93 -8.67 13.66
N LEU A 153 -12.80 -7.72 12.74
CA LEU A 153 -11.87 -7.83 11.61
C LEU A 153 -10.40 -7.86 12.08
N VAL A 154 -10.05 -7.08 13.09
CA VAL A 154 -8.71 -7.07 13.68
C VAL A 154 -8.43 -8.40 14.37
N ALA A 155 -9.37 -8.90 15.19
CA ALA A 155 -9.21 -10.18 15.88
C ALA A 155 -9.16 -11.35 14.90
N GLY A 156 -10.07 -11.37 13.91
CA GLY A 156 -10.09 -12.38 12.84
C GLY A 156 -8.82 -12.37 11.99
N GLY A 157 -8.31 -11.17 11.67
CA GLY A 157 -7.03 -11.01 10.97
C GLY A 157 -5.87 -11.55 11.79
N GLY A 158 -5.80 -11.25 13.09
CA GLY A 158 -4.79 -11.78 14.00
C GLY A 158 -4.85 -13.31 14.13
N TRP A 159 -6.05 -13.86 14.23
CA TRP A 159 -6.26 -15.32 14.25
C TRP A 159 -5.79 -15.98 12.94
N PHE A 160 -6.16 -15.41 11.80
CA PHE A 160 -5.70 -15.90 10.49
C PHE A 160 -4.17 -15.79 10.37
N GLY A 161 -3.58 -14.68 10.83
CA GLY A 161 -2.13 -14.48 10.88
C GLY A 161 -1.43 -15.55 11.73
N SER A 162 -2.01 -15.93 12.87
CA SER A 162 -1.44 -16.99 13.71
C SER A 162 -1.35 -18.34 12.99
N ASN A 163 -2.37 -18.69 12.17
CA ASN A 163 -2.36 -19.91 11.36
C ASN A 163 -1.33 -19.83 10.21
N LEU A 164 -1.09 -18.63 9.68
CA LEU A 164 -0.11 -18.40 8.61
C LEU A 164 1.34 -18.41 9.13
N SER A 165 1.56 -18.35 10.44
CA SER A 165 2.88 -18.27 11.04
C SER A 165 3.77 -19.48 10.73
N VAL A 166 3.19 -20.67 10.62
CA VAL A 166 3.91 -21.94 10.34
C VAL A 166 4.55 -21.91 8.95
N PRO A 167 3.82 -21.70 7.85
CA PRO A 167 4.44 -21.62 6.52
C PRO A 167 5.39 -20.41 6.37
N VAL A 168 5.08 -19.27 6.99
CA VAL A 168 5.91 -18.07 6.92
C VAL A 168 7.24 -18.26 7.67
N SER A 169 7.26 -18.98 8.79
CA SER A 169 8.50 -19.27 9.51
C SER A 169 9.52 -20.09 8.69
N LYS A 170 9.05 -20.86 7.70
CA LYS A 170 9.91 -21.62 6.77
C LYS A 170 10.66 -20.72 5.76
N LEU A 171 10.38 -19.42 5.71
CA LEU A 171 11.18 -18.47 4.94
C LEU A 171 12.53 -18.16 5.63
N SER A 172 12.67 -18.47 6.92
CA SER A 172 13.93 -18.33 7.64
C SER A 172 14.84 -19.53 7.40
N PRO A 173 16.10 -19.33 6.94
CA PRO A 173 17.03 -20.41 6.70
C PRO A 173 17.35 -21.19 7.99
N THR A 174 17.41 -20.54 9.14
CA THR A 174 17.61 -21.17 10.46
C THR A 174 16.50 -22.15 10.83
N VAL A 175 15.25 -21.80 10.54
CA VAL A 175 14.10 -22.68 10.81
C VAL A 175 14.10 -23.89 9.88
N VAL A 176 14.42 -23.69 8.60
CA VAL A 176 14.53 -24.77 7.60
C VAL A 176 15.67 -25.72 7.96
N LEU A 177 16.83 -25.18 8.35
CA LEU A 177 17.98 -25.99 8.73
C LEU A 177 17.69 -26.84 9.97
N ALA A 178 17.07 -26.25 11.01
CA ALA A 178 16.66 -26.98 12.22
C ALA A 178 15.63 -28.08 11.90
N GLU A 179 14.67 -27.81 11.01
CA GLU A 179 13.65 -28.79 10.60
C GLU A 179 14.27 -29.97 9.83
N ARG A 180 15.27 -29.70 8.98
CA ARG A 180 16.05 -30.75 8.30
C ARG A 180 16.81 -31.61 9.32
N LEU A 181 17.53 -31.02 10.27
CA LEU A 181 18.25 -31.77 11.30
C LEU A 181 17.32 -32.66 12.13
N ILE A 182 16.15 -32.18 12.55
CA ILE A 182 15.16 -32.97 13.28
C ILE A 182 14.67 -34.15 12.42
N ASN A 183 14.34 -33.92 11.16
CA ASN A 183 13.85 -34.96 10.27
C ASN A 183 14.90 -36.05 10.02
N GLU A 184 16.17 -35.66 9.87
CA GLU A 184 17.28 -36.61 9.67
C GLU A 184 17.59 -37.41 10.93
N GLN A 185 17.56 -36.77 12.11
CA GLN A 185 17.71 -37.48 13.40
C GLN A 185 16.58 -38.49 13.60
N THR A 186 15.34 -38.12 13.23
CA THR A 186 14.17 -39.03 13.32
C THR A 186 14.30 -40.17 12.31
N ALA A 187 14.79 -39.90 11.11
CA ALA A 187 15.05 -40.93 10.10
C ALA A 187 16.19 -41.87 10.54
N ALA A 188 17.27 -41.32 11.08
CA ALA A 188 18.39 -42.11 11.61
C ALA A 188 17.96 -43.01 12.77
N ALA A 189 17.08 -42.51 13.66
CA ALA A 189 16.53 -43.30 14.77
C ALA A 189 15.64 -44.45 14.25
N ASN A 190 14.90 -44.27 13.14
CA ASN A 190 14.01 -45.29 12.58
C ASN A 190 14.73 -46.27 11.67
N TYR A 191 15.76 -45.89 10.92
CA TYR A 191 16.41 -46.68 9.90
C TYR A 191 17.89 -47.01 10.20
N GLY A 192 18.45 -46.50 11.29
CA GLY A 192 19.83 -46.81 11.72
C GLY A 192 20.96 -46.25 10.82
N VAL A 193 20.61 -45.47 9.80
CA VAL A 193 21.58 -44.95 8.84
C VAL A 193 21.46 -43.41 8.76
N MET A 194 22.55 -42.73 9.10
CA MET A 194 22.66 -41.29 8.85
C MET A 194 23.11 -41.03 7.41
N THR A 195 22.47 -40.11 6.71
CA THR A 195 22.90 -39.71 5.38
C THR A 195 24.21 -38.92 5.45
N PRO A 196 25.09 -38.98 4.43
CA PRO A 196 26.36 -38.20 4.39
C PRO A 196 26.13 -36.68 4.54
N GLU A 197 24.95 -36.18 4.10
CA GLU A 197 24.55 -34.79 4.21
C GLU A 197 24.23 -34.40 5.67
N ALA A 198 23.59 -35.29 6.44
CA ALA A 198 23.34 -35.10 7.86
C ALA A 198 24.62 -35.03 8.67
N LEU A 199 25.60 -35.87 8.36
CA LEU A 199 26.92 -35.87 8.96
C LEU A 199 27.71 -34.58 8.63
N SER A 200 27.59 -34.05 7.42
CA SER A 200 28.22 -32.81 7.04
C SER A 200 27.59 -31.58 7.71
N LEU A 201 26.26 -31.55 7.85
CA LEU A 201 25.51 -30.53 8.58
C LEU A 201 25.83 -30.56 10.07
N GLN A 202 25.90 -31.72 10.69
CA GLN A 202 26.24 -31.88 12.10
C GLN A 202 27.69 -31.49 12.41
N ARG A 203 28.61 -31.67 11.43
CA ARG A 203 30.01 -31.21 11.53
C ARG A 203 30.17 -29.71 11.32
N ALA A 204 29.33 -29.12 10.46
CA ALA A 204 29.37 -27.68 10.17
C ALA A 204 28.77 -26.84 11.33
N GLU A 205 27.76 -27.38 12.01
CA GLU A 205 27.12 -26.73 13.15
C GLU A 205 27.78 -27.20 14.45
N ARG A 206 28.54 -26.31 15.08
CA ARG A 206 29.27 -26.59 16.31
C ARG A 206 28.40 -26.95 17.53
N ASP A 207 27.11 -26.52 17.51
CA ASP A 207 26.15 -26.72 18.59
C ASP A 207 24.73 -26.94 18.06
N PRO A 208 24.27 -28.19 17.84
CA PRO A 208 22.91 -28.47 17.36
C PRO A 208 21.83 -28.04 18.37
N GLU A 209 22.14 -28.04 19.67
CA GLU A 209 21.18 -27.53 20.67
C GLU A 209 20.97 -26.01 20.58
N ALA A 210 22.05 -25.26 20.33
CA ALA A 210 21.97 -23.82 20.15
C ALA A 210 21.13 -23.46 18.90
N LEU A 211 21.29 -24.24 17.81
CA LEU A 211 20.47 -24.08 16.59
C LEU A 211 18.98 -24.35 16.89
N LEU A 212 18.66 -25.44 17.59
CA LEU A 212 17.29 -25.75 17.95
C LEU A 212 16.66 -24.68 18.83
N LYS A 213 17.37 -24.17 19.82
CA LYS A 213 16.91 -23.07 20.69
C LYS A 213 16.65 -21.81 19.88
N SER A 214 17.56 -21.45 18.96
CA SER A 214 17.40 -20.29 18.08
C SER A 214 16.22 -20.43 17.13
N ALA A 215 15.98 -21.64 16.59
CA ALA A 215 14.84 -21.92 15.73
C ALA A 215 13.50 -21.83 16.46
N ILE A 216 13.42 -22.32 17.69
CA ILE A 216 12.21 -22.20 18.53
C ILE A 216 11.93 -20.71 18.83
N HIS A 217 12.96 -19.96 19.21
CA HIS A 217 12.83 -18.54 19.45
C HIS A 217 12.36 -17.79 18.19
N MET A 218 12.96 -18.08 17.03
CA MET A 218 12.52 -17.51 15.75
C MET A 218 11.06 -17.86 15.41
N ARG A 219 10.65 -19.12 15.60
CA ARG A 219 9.23 -19.50 15.37
C ARG A 219 8.26 -18.69 16.24
N ALA A 220 8.62 -18.45 17.51
CA ALA A 220 7.81 -17.61 18.39
C ALA A 220 7.74 -16.16 17.91
N GLN A 221 8.86 -15.60 17.43
CA GLN A 221 8.91 -14.27 16.84
C GLN A 221 8.06 -14.17 15.56
N PHE A 222 8.17 -15.16 14.67
CA PHE A 222 7.33 -15.21 13.46
C PHE A 222 5.84 -15.30 13.80
N ARG A 223 5.48 -16.08 14.82
CA ARG A 223 4.08 -16.18 15.27
C ARG A 223 3.57 -14.83 15.74
N LEU A 224 4.32 -14.12 16.56
CA LEU A 224 3.96 -12.78 17.02
C LEU A 224 3.87 -11.79 15.86
N ALA A 225 4.85 -11.79 14.94
CA ALA A 225 4.84 -10.95 13.76
C ALA A 225 3.61 -11.18 12.88
N CYS A 226 3.25 -12.44 12.65
CA CYS A 226 2.09 -12.79 11.83
C CYS A 226 0.77 -12.42 12.50
N ILE A 227 0.66 -12.50 13.83
CA ILE A 227 -0.52 -12.03 14.58
C ILE A 227 -0.66 -10.52 14.44
N ILE A 228 0.42 -9.77 14.69
CA ILE A 228 0.42 -8.31 14.57
C ILE A 228 0.11 -7.89 13.12
N PHE A 229 0.75 -8.53 12.16
CA PHE A 229 0.52 -8.25 10.74
C PHE A 229 -0.91 -8.58 10.31
N GLY A 230 -1.46 -9.72 10.72
CA GLY A 230 -2.84 -10.10 10.45
C GLY A 230 -3.85 -9.11 11.04
N GLY A 231 -3.64 -8.69 12.29
CA GLY A 231 -4.43 -7.63 12.93
C GLY A 231 -4.34 -6.29 12.18
N TRP A 232 -3.14 -5.92 11.72
CA TRP A 232 -2.93 -4.74 10.89
C TRP A 232 -3.69 -4.82 9.56
N VAL A 233 -3.68 -5.97 8.89
CA VAL A 233 -4.46 -6.20 7.66
C VAL A 233 -5.94 -5.99 7.91
N GLY A 234 -6.46 -6.57 8.99
CA GLY A 234 -7.86 -6.40 9.41
C GLY A 234 -8.21 -4.93 9.66
N LEU A 235 -7.31 -4.20 10.34
CA LEU A 235 -7.46 -2.76 10.62
C LEU A 235 -7.48 -1.94 9.32
N VAL A 236 -6.55 -2.16 8.40
CA VAL A 236 -6.45 -1.44 7.12
C VAL A 236 -7.70 -1.67 6.28
N ILE A 237 -8.17 -2.92 6.19
CA ILE A 237 -9.40 -3.26 5.46
C ILE A 237 -10.59 -2.58 6.12
N GLY A 238 -10.72 -2.66 7.44
CA GLY A 238 -11.83 -2.05 8.18
C GLY A 238 -11.88 -0.54 8.01
N ILE A 239 -10.74 0.17 8.18
CA ILE A 239 -10.66 1.62 7.96
C ILE A 239 -11.02 1.96 6.49
N LYS A 240 -10.57 1.14 5.54
CA LYS A 240 -10.87 1.36 4.13
C LYS A 240 -12.36 1.23 3.84
N LEU A 241 -13.02 0.22 4.38
CA LEU A 241 -14.47 0.04 4.26
C LEU A 241 -15.24 1.21 4.88
N ILE A 242 -14.85 1.66 6.06
CA ILE A 242 -15.43 2.84 6.71
C ILE A 242 -15.28 4.08 5.81
N ARG A 243 -14.08 4.33 5.27
CA ARG A 243 -13.85 5.47 4.37
C ARG A 243 -14.65 5.42 3.08
N LEU A 244 -14.90 4.22 2.53
CA LEU A 244 -15.74 4.03 1.34
C LEU A 244 -17.23 4.27 1.64
N SER A 245 -17.67 4.00 2.89
CA SER A 245 -19.03 4.25 3.34
C SER A 245 -19.32 5.73 3.62
N ILE A 246 -18.29 6.52 3.96
CA ILE A 246 -18.46 7.95 4.23
C ILE A 246 -18.58 8.73 2.92
N ARG A 247 -19.76 9.25 2.64
CA ARG A 247 -19.98 10.19 1.54
C ARG A 247 -19.57 11.60 1.97
N THR A 248 -18.46 12.09 1.42
CA THR A 248 -18.05 13.48 1.64
C THR A 248 -18.74 14.38 0.62
N ARG A 249 -19.45 15.40 1.10
CA ARG A 249 -20.02 16.44 0.23
C ARG A 249 -18.90 17.39 -0.20
N ARG A 250 -18.84 17.66 -1.49
CA ARG A 250 -17.93 18.62 -2.09
C ARG A 250 -18.73 19.56 -2.96
N THR A 251 -18.56 20.84 -2.77
CA THR A 251 -19.15 21.89 -3.61
C THR A 251 -18.30 22.13 -4.87
N ASP A 252 -16.98 21.92 -4.75
CA ASP A 252 -16.00 22.24 -5.77
C ASP A 252 -15.08 21.07 -6.06
N PHE A 253 -14.25 21.21 -7.11
CA PHE A 253 -13.19 20.27 -7.38
C PHE A 253 -12.11 20.36 -6.31
N GLU A 254 -11.98 19.30 -5.51
CA GLU A 254 -10.98 19.22 -4.46
C GLU A 254 -9.95 18.11 -4.74
N PRO A 255 -8.65 18.37 -4.51
CA PRO A 255 -7.64 17.33 -4.59
C PRO A 255 -7.75 16.37 -3.40
N ASP A 256 -7.75 15.07 -3.68
CA ASP A 256 -7.68 14.02 -2.66
C ASP A 256 -6.33 14.10 -1.94
N ARG A 257 -6.35 14.25 -0.61
CA ARG A 257 -5.14 14.42 0.21
C ARG A 257 -4.15 13.27 0.08
N GLY A 258 -4.65 12.06 -0.05
CA GLY A 258 -3.82 10.86 -0.15
C GLY A 258 -3.29 10.56 -1.56
N ALA A 259 -3.86 11.17 -2.61
CA ALA A 259 -3.48 10.96 -4.00
C ALA A 259 -2.76 12.17 -4.62
N CYS A 260 -2.86 13.35 -4.00
CA CYS A 260 -2.24 14.58 -4.49
C CYS A 260 -0.75 14.64 -4.17
N PHE A 261 0.08 14.84 -5.18
CA PHE A 261 1.54 15.01 -5.06
C PHE A 261 2.00 16.48 -5.07
N ALA A 262 1.07 17.42 -4.93
CA ALA A 262 1.36 18.86 -4.91
C ALA A 262 2.20 19.35 -6.11
N CYS A 263 2.01 18.77 -7.30
CA CYS A 263 2.78 19.11 -8.51
C CYS A 263 2.36 20.43 -9.18
N ALA A 264 1.34 21.10 -8.67
CA ALA A 264 0.80 22.39 -9.12
C ALA A 264 0.27 22.47 -10.57
N ARG A 265 0.17 21.36 -11.31
CA ARG A 265 -0.37 21.36 -12.69
C ARG A 265 -1.82 21.86 -12.76
N CYS A 266 -2.63 21.53 -11.74
CA CYS A 266 -4.02 21.98 -11.66
C CYS A 266 -4.15 23.51 -11.57
N PHE A 267 -3.23 24.20 -10.92
CA PHE A 267 -3.21 25.67 -10.85
C PHE A 267 -2.96 26.30 -12.22
N ARG A 268 -2.00 25.75 -12.97
CA ARG A 268 -1.70 26.24 -14.34
C ARG A 268 -2.86 26.05 -15.32
N SER A 269 -3.76 25.14 -15.02
CA SER A 269 -4.91 24.82 -15.89
C SER A 269 -6.20 25.47 -15.39
N CYS A 270 -6.19 26.13 -14.23
CA CYS A 270 -7.39 26.77 -13.70
C CYS A 270 -7.49 28.21 -14.22
N PRO A 271 -8.47 28.55 -15.07
CA PRO A 271 -8.60 29.89 -15.63
C PRO A 271 -8.88 30.94 -14.55
N GLN A 272 -9.61 30.60 -13.49
CA GLN A 272 -9.87 31.51 -12.38
C GLN A 272 -8.59 31.85 -11.61
N ASP A 273 -7.70 30.89 -11.43
CA ASP A 273 -6.42 31.11 -10.74
C ASP A 273 -5.46 31.95 -11.62
N LEU A 274 -5.47 31.72 -12.94
CA LEU A 274 -4.70 32.51 -13.90
C LEU A 274 -5.14 33.98 -13.93
N VAL A 275 -6.43 34.26 -13.82
CA VAL A 275 -6.94 35.63 -13.68
C VAL A 275 -6.53 36.22 -12.34
N ARG A 276 -6.63 35.47 -11.25
CA ARG A 276 -6.24 35.95 -9.91
C ARG A 276 -4.76 36.35 -9.82
N ILE A 277 -3.87 35.63 -10.52
CA ILE A 277 -2.44 35.96 -10.58
C ILE A 277 -2.07 36.93 -11.70
N GLY A 278 -3.07 37.45 -12.44
CA GLY A 278 -2.88 38.46 -13.50
C GLY A 278 -2.24 37.95 -14.80
N GLN A 279 -2.27 36.62 -15.05
CA GLN A 279 -1.70 36.04 -16.27
C GLN A 279 -2.69 36.05 -17.46
N THR A 280 -4.01 36.11 -17.19
CA THR A 280 -5.03 36.22 -18.21
C THR A 280 -6.09 37.24 -17.82
N PRO A 281 -6.60 38.07 -18.77
CA PRO A 281 -7.68 39.00 -18.46
C PRO A 281 -8.99 38.26 -18.20
N ALA A 282 -9.83 38.80 -17.33
CA ALA A 282 -11.11 38.18 -16.95
C ALA A 282 -12.10 38.01 -18.13
N SER A 283 -11.89 38.78 -19.22
CA SER A 283 -12.68 38.68 -20.45
C SER A 283 -12.46 37.39 -21.25
N GLU A 284 -11.37 36.69 -21.04
CA GLU A 284 -11.02 35.44 -21.74
C GLU A 284 -11.40 34.17 -20.97
N LEU A 285 -12.13 34.30 -19.86
CA LEU A 285 -12.61 33.15 -19.11
C LEU A 285 -13.55 32.30 -19.99
N PRO A 286 -13.30 30.99 -20.14
CA PRO A 286 -14.26 30.12 -20.79
C PRO A 286 -15.55 30.11 -19.97
N LEU A 287 -16.61 30.62 -20.57
CA LEU A 287 -17.96 30.60 -19.99
C LEU A 287 -18.30 29.15 -19.65
N SER A 288 -18.82 28.92 -18.45
CA SER A 288 -19.31 27.61 -18.00
C SER A 288 -20.19 26.99 -19.06
N ARG A 289 -19.79 25.85 -19.64
CA ARG A 289 -20.75 25.03 -20.38
C ARG A 289 -21.77 24.49 -19.40
N PRO A 290 -23.06 24.70 -19.59
CA PRO A 290 -24.07 24.03 -18.81
C PRO A 290 -23.88 22.52 -18.96
N ALA A 291 -24.05 21.82 -17.82
CA ALA A 291 -23.91 20.36 -17.68
C ALA A 291 -24.95 19.61 -18.51
#